data_71493bb30611335c8a706b1f1c50352c
#
_entry.id   71493bb30611335c8a706b1f1c50352c
#
_cell.length_a   1.000
_cell.length_b   1.000
_cell.length_c   1.000
_cell.angle_alpha   90.00
_cell.angle_beta   90.00
_cell.angle_gamma   90.00
#
_symmetry.space_group_name_H-M   'P 1'
#
loop_
_entity.id
_entity.type
_entity.pdbx_description
1 polymer ?
#
loop_
_entity_poly.entity_id
_entity_poly.type
_entity_poly.pdbx_seq_one_letter_code
_entity_poly.pdbx_strand_id
1 'polypeptide(L)'
;GSLDEVIAHADEVKGKMGENLRAHIDDALLSRKVATIRTDAPVELDFEATSFPAFSADEVSAALGTLGITAMQNRFLALIGGEGGAAASTFEIPAVLRAAAGDAGALGAVAAEVSRVIDAGEWVAAVVDDDKEEGALFGLTRTLWLATSKGLFALEEGDSGAAAEVEGFNFAHGVIAGVLARLFMEGRVASPDMKALLHELSPIDSSELELMDPLAVDSTRIFDTVVAAYLLDSDRSEFDEVYLADTYLQ
;
A
#
# COMPACT_ATOMS: atom_id res chain seq x y z
N GLY A 1 35.35 15.21 28.79
CA GLY A 1 34.61 16.44 28.75
C GLY A 1 33.14 16.23 29.01
N SER A 2 32.53 17.12 29.75
CA SER A 2 31.09 17.10 30.02
C SER A 2 30.39 18.23 29.25
N LEU A 3 29.06 18.15 29.11
CA LEU A 3 28.29 19.25 28.53
C LEU A 3 28.50 20.56 29.32
N ASP A 4 28.59 20.46 30.63
CA ASP A 4 28.80 21.64 31.48
C ASP A 4 30.17 22.33 31.21
N GLU A 5 31.22 21.55 30.96
CA GLU A 5 32.51 22.07 30.53
C GLU A 5 32.45 22.74 29.15
N VAL A 6 31.74 22.13 28.20
CA VAL A 6 31.54 22.71 26.87
C VAL A 6 30.80 24.04 26.95
N ILE A 7 29.78 24.13 27.79
CA ILE A 7 29.00 25.36 28.00
C ILE A 7 29.87 26.42 28.71
N ALA A 8 30.63 26.03 29.72
CA ALA A 8 31.51 26.97 30.47
C ALA A 8 32.60 27.61 29.58
N HIS A 9 33.02 26.91 28.52
CA HIS A 9 34.03 27.38 27.58
C HIS A 9 33.42 27.77 26.21
N ALA A 10 32.11 28.02 26.15
CA ALA A 10 31.42 28.34 24.90
C ALA A 10 31.96 29.61 24.22
N ASP A 11 32.52 30.56 24.99
CA ASP A 11 33.10 31.79 24.47
C ASP A 11 34.48 31.57 23.81
N GLU A 12 35.14 30.47 24.10
CA GLU A 12 36.41 30.09 23.47
C GLU A 12 36.21 29.46 22.09
N VAL A 13 35.00 28.98 21.80
CA VAL A 13 34.68 28.39 20.50
C VAL A 13 34.45 29.48 19.46
N LYS A 14 35.31 29.50 18.43
CA LYS A 14 35.31 30.57 17.41
C LYS A 14 34.37 30.22 16.25
N GLY A 15 33.94 31.28 15.54
CA GLY A 15 33.15 31.17 14.30
C GLY A 15 31.70 30.75 14.55
N LYS A 16 31.05 30.32 13.46
CA LYS A 16 29.63 30.00 13.44
C LYS A 16 29.20 28.92 14.45
N MET A 17 30.11 27.97 14.75
CA MET A 17 29.87 26.92 15.74
C MET A 17 29.73 27.50 17.14
N GLY A 18 30.60 28.43 17.53
CA GLY A 18 30.52 29.10 18.82
C GLY A 18 29.28 30.00 18.95
N GLU A 19 28.91 30.70 17.87
CA GLU A 19 27.69 31.50 17.83
C GLU A 19 26.46 30.61 18.05
N ASN A 20 26.36 29.49 17.34
CA ASN A 20 25.25 28.53 17.46
C ASN A 20 25.25 27.92 18.87
N LEU A 21 26.39 27.51 19.41
CA LEU A 21 26.48 26.95 20.76
C LEU A 21 25.94 27.93 21.81
N ARG A 22 26.35 29.20 21.78
CA ARG A 22 25.86 30.23 22.70
C ARG A 22 24.40 30.55 22.54
N ALA A 23 23.89 30.50 21.29
CA ALA A 23 22.49 30.77 21.02
C ALA A 23 21.57 29.64 21.49
N HIS A 24 22.08 28.40 21.62
CA HIS A 24 21.27 27.19 21.89
C HIS A 24 21.70 26.44 23.17
N ILE A 25 22.24 27.18 24.18
CA ILE A 25 22.61 26.57 25.47
C ILE A 25 21.41 25.93 26.17
N ASP A 26 20.27 26.61 26.14
CA ASP A 26 19.05 26.11 26.77
C ASP A 26 18.53 24.83 26.08
N ASP A 27 18.64 24.76 24.78
CA ASP A 27 18.29 23.57 24.01
C ASP A 27 19.20 22.39 24.34
N ALA A 28 20.49 22.63 24.50
CA ALA A 28 21.46 21.61 24.90
C ALA A 28 21.19 21.09 26.34
N LEU A 29 20.82 21.97 27.26
CA LEU A 29 20.44 21.57 28.62
C LEU A 29 19.13 20.79 28.66
N LEU A 30 18.14 21.18 27.84
CA LEU A 30 16.90 20.48 27.70
C LEU A 30 17.14 19.10 27.10
N SER A 31 17.94 19.00 26.04
CA SER A 31 18.29 17.73 25.40
C SER A 31 18.95 16.77 26.38
N ARG A 32 19.88 17.25 27.21
CA ARG A 32 20.48 16.46 28.30
C ARG A 32 19.41 15.93 29.27
N LYS A 33 18.50 16.82 29.70
CA LYS A 33 17.43 16.44 30.62
C LYS A 33 16.51 15.34 30.03
N VAL A 34 16.18 15.44 28.75
CA VAL A 34 15.36 14.46 28.06
C VAL A 34 16.10 13.14 27.82
N ALA A 35 17.39 13.21 27.46
CA ALA A 35 18.22 12.02 27.22
C ALA A 35 18.67 11.31 28.50
N THR A 36 18.59 11.97 29.68
CA THR A 36 18.99 11.36 30.94
C THR A 36 17.92 10.39 31.45
N ILE A 37 18.31 9.13 31.60
CA ILE A 37 17.41 8.08 32.14
C ILE A 37 17.09 8.39 33.58
N ARG A 38 15.83 8.41 33.93
CA ARG A 38 15.35 8.51 35.30
C ARG A 38 15.41 7.15 35.98
N THR A 39 16.11 7.09 37.13
CA THR A 39 16.21 5.89 37.96
C THR A 39 15.26 5.94 39.18
N ASP A 40 14.54 7.06 39.34
CA ASP A 40 13.61 7.32 40.43
C ASP A 40 12.15 7.32 40.01
N ALA A 41 11.85 6.72 38.84
CA ALA A 41 10.46 6.57 38.40
C ALA A 41 9.68 5.71 39.42
N PRO A 42 8.46 6.10 39.80
CA PRO A 42 7.65 5.33 40.75
C PRO A 42 7.08 4.08 40.09
N VAL A 43 7.94 3.10 39.83
CA VAL A 43 7.58 1.80 39.24
C VAL A 43 7.80 0.76 40.32
N GLU A 44 6.72 0.09 40.71
CA GLU A 44 6.79 -1.10 41.54
C GLU A 44 7.00 -2.31 40.61
N LEU A 45 8.14 -3.00 40.79
CA LEU A 45 8.48 -4.18 40.01
C LEU A 45 8.23 -5.43 40.84
N ASP A 46 7.22 -6.21 40.47
CA ASP A 46 6.97 -7.54 41.02
C ASP A 46 7.60 -8.59 40.07
N PHE A 47 8.73 -9.15 40.50
CA PHE A 47 9.46 -10.14 39.70
C PHE A 47 8.69 -11.45 39.51
N GLU A 48 7.78 -11.80 40.39
CA GLU A 48 6.96 -13.02 40.28
C GLU A 48 5.87 -12.81 39.21
N ALA A 49 5.27 -11.63 39.16
CA ALA A 49 4.30 -11.28 38.17
C ALA A 49 4.91 -11.06 36.76
N THR A 50 6.24 -10.90 36.69
CA THR A 50 6.95 -10.76 35.40
C THR A 50 7.43 -12.09 34.81
N SER A 51 7.08 -13.22 35.42
CA SER A 51 7.47 -14.54 34.88
C SER A 51 6.77 -14.79 33.55
N PHE A 52 7.58 -15.13 32.54
CA PHE A 52 7.12 -15.43 31.20
C PHE A 52 6.79 -16.93 31.08
N PRO A 53 5.68 -17.35 30.43
CA PRO A 53 4.62 -16.62 29.71
C PRO A 53 3.32 -16.48 30.56
N ALA A 54 3.22 -15.42 31.34
CA ALA A 54 2.07 -15.19 32.22
C ALA A 54 0.87 -14.50 31.56
N PHE A 55 0.95 -14.15 30.27
CA PHE A 55 -0.11 -13.42 29.56
C PHE A 55 -0.69 -14.22 28.41
N SER A 56 -1.95 -13.97 28.10
CA SER A 56 -2.61 -14.53 26.93
C SER A 56 -2.29 -13.71 25.66
N ALA A 57 -2.43 -14.35 24.49
CA ALA A 57 -2.26 -13.69 23.21
C ALA A 57 -3.23 -12.50 23.05
N ASP A 58 -4.48 -12.67 23.51
CA ASP A 58 -5.52 -11.65 23.44
C ASP A 58 -5.19 -10.42 24.29
N GLU A 59 -4.69 -10.63 25.53
CA GLU A 59 -4.28 -9.53 26.42
C GLU A 59 -3.12 -8.73 25.84
N VAL A 60 -2.12 -9.41 25.26
CA VAL A 60 -0.98 -8.77 24.61
C VAL A 60 -1.44 -7.99 23.37
N SER A 61 -2.30 -8.60 22.55
CA SER A 61 -2.83 -7.96 21.33
C SER A 61 -3.61 -6.70 21.66
N ALA A 62 -4.50 -6.77 22.64
CA ALA A 62 -5.29 -5.61 23.11
C ALA A 62 -4.40 -4.50 23.67
N ALA A 63 -3.40 -4.85 24.50
CA ALA A 63 -2.49 -3.88 25.10
C ALA A 63 -1.64 -3.18 24.03
N LEU A 64 -1.07 -3.94 23.09
CA LEU A 64 -0.26 -3.38 21.99
C LEU A 64 -1.12 -2.51 21.04
N GLY A 65 -2.35 -2.94 20.75
CA GLY A 65 -3.31 -2.17 19.98
C GLY A 65 -3.64 -0.81 20.63
N THR A 66 -3.86 -0.81 21.95
CA THR A 66 -4.12 0.43 22.71
C THR A 66 -2.94 1.42 22.66
N LEU A 67 -1.73 0.88 22.58
CA LEU A 67 -0.49 1.68 22.49
C LEU A 67 -0.10 2.05 21.06
N GLY A 68 -0.84 1.57 20.06
CA GLY A 68 -0.50 1.76 18.64
C GLY A 68 0.76 0.99 18.18
N ILE A 69 1.20 -0.02 18.94
CA ILE A 69 2.41 -0.79 18.63
C ILE A 69 2.04 -2.04 17.82
N THR A 70 1.79 -1.88 16.52
CA THR A 70 1.40 -2.97 15.63
C THR A 70 2.58 -3.76 15.07
N ALA A 71 3.69 -3.09 14.76
CA ALA A 71 4.85 -3.71 14.11
C ALA A 71 5.52 -4.85 14.93
N MET A 72 5.38 -4.84 16.25
CA MET A 72 5.94 -5.87 17.13
C MET A 72 4.94 -6.95 17.54
N GLN A 73 3.68 -6.78 17.25
CA GLN A 73 2.60 -7.67 17.69
C GLN A 73 2.84 -9.11 17.24
N ASN A 74 3.09 -9.36 15.98
CA ASN A 74 3.35 -10.70 15.44
C ASN A 74 4.59 -11.36 16.06
N ARG A 75 5.64 -10.57 16.31
CA ARG A 75 6.86 -11.09 16.98
C ARG A 75 6.60 -11.48 18.42
N PHE A 76 5.78 -10.71 19.12
CA PHE A 76 5.41 -10.98 20.50
C PHE A 76 4.52 -12.23 20.62
N LEU A 77 3.52 -12.34 19.73
CA LEU A 77 2.62 -13.50 19.70
C LEU A 77 3.38 -14.80 19.39
N ALA A 78 4.38 -14.75 18.51
CA ALA A 78 5.24 -15.89 18.21
C ALA A 78 6.07 -16.34 19.43
N LEU A 79 6.47 -15.42 20.32
CA LEU A 79 7.25 -15.73 21.52
C LEU A 79 6.41 -16.42 22.60
N ILE A 80 5.12 -16.13 22.70
CA ILE A 80 4.24 -16.74 23.72
C ILE A 80 3.61 -18.06 23.26
N GLY A 81 4.11 -18.63 22.15
CA GLY A 81 3.61 -19.92 21.64
C GLY A 81 2.17 -19.87 21.13
N GLY A 82 1.60 -18.69 21.05
CA GLY A 82 0.42 -18.47 20.23
C GLY A 82 0.84 -18.67 18.77
N GLU A 83 0.14 -19.53 18.05
CA GLU A 83 0.14 -19.35 16.61
C GLU A 83 -0.31 -17.91 16.41
N GLY A 84 0.64 -17.03 16.14
CA GLY A 84 0.38 -15.64 15.74
C GLY A 84 -0.20 -15.64 14.35
N GLY A 85 -1.32 -16.31 14.25
CA GLY A 85 -2.28 -15.96 13.27
C GLY A 85 -2.85 -14.63 13.77
N ALA A 86 -2.55 -13.48 13.17
CA ALA A 86 -3.64 -12.65 12.75
C ALA A 86 -4.74 -13.66 12.40
N ALA A 87 -5.88 -13.60 13.08
CA ALA A 87 -7.00 -14.44 12.67
C ALA A 87 -7.02 -14.28 11.17
N ALA A 88 -6.49 -15.27 10.47
CA ALA A 88 -6.55 -15.29 9.05
C ALA A 88 -8.04 -15.22 8.85
N SER A 89 -8.53 -14.00 8.56
CA SER A 89 -9.89 -13.88 8.14
C SER A 89 -9.93 -14.90 7.03
N THR A 90 -10.70 -15.97 7.22
CA THR A 90 -10.86 -17.00 6.22
C THR A 90 -11.65 -16.35 5.10
N PHE A 91 -10.98 -15.37 4.47
CA PHE A 91 -11.51 -14.74 3.29
C PHE A 91 -11.42 -15.82 2.22
N GLU A 92 -12.56 -16.38 1.92
CA GLU A 92 -12.69 -17.36 0.86
C GLU A 92 -12.45 -16.59 -0.45
N ILE A 93 -11.29 -16.82 -1.08
CA ILE A 93 -10.98 -16.17 -2.35
C ILE A 93 -12.03 -16.62 -3.36
N PRO A 94 -12.85 -15.72 -3.90
CA PRO A 94 -13.86 -16.09 -4.88
C PRO A 94 -13.20 -16.70 -6.12
N ALA A 95 -13.93 -17.53 -6.84
CA ALA A 95 -13.45 -18.10 -8.10
C ALA A 95 -13.06 -16.97 -9.06
N VAL A 96 -11.86 -17.09 -9.65
CA VAL A 96 -11.33 -16.11 -10.60
C VAL A 96 -11.78 -16.48 -12.01
N LEU A 97 -12.46 -15.57 -12.70
CA LEU A 97 -12.69 -15.69 -14.13
C LEU A 97 -11.45 -15.16 -14.88
N ARG A 98 -10.76 -16.06 -15.59
CA ARG A 98 -9.59 -15.70 -16.42
C ARG A 98 -10.01 -15.54 -17.86
N ALA A 99 -9.58 -14.47 -18.50
CA ALA A 99 -9.87 -14.14 -19.89
C ALA A 99 -8.55 -13.81 -20.62
N ALA A 100 -8.16 -14.69 -21.55
CA ALA A 100 -7.06 -14.40 -22.46
C ALA A 100 -7.56 -13.50 -23.61
N ALA A 101 -6.66 -12.70 -24.18
CA ALA A 101 -6.98 -11.74 -25.25
C ALA A 101 -7.71 -12.35 -26.46
N GLY A 102 -7.45 -13.63 -26.79
CA GLY A 102 -8.10 -14.35 -27.88
C GLY A 102 -9.44 -15.03 -27.53
N ASP A 103 -9.86 -15.06 -26.26
CA ASP A 103 -11.08 -15.72 -25.82
C ASP A 103 -12.26 -14.74 -25.81
N ALA A 104 -13.00 -14.69 -26.90
CA ALA A 104 -14.17 -13.82 -27.05
C ALA A 104 -15.26 -14.06 -25.99
N GLY A 105 -15.42 -15.31 -25.51
CA GLY A 105 -16.44 -15.65 -24.52
C GLY A 105 -16.08 -15.11 -23.13
N ALA A 106 -14.85 -15.35 -22.70
CA ALA A 106 -14.35 -14.85 -21.42
C ALA A 106 -14.21 -13.31 -21.41
N LEU A 107 -13.68 -12.72 -22.50
CA LEU A 107 -13.63 -11.26 -22.65
C LEU A 107 -15.02 -10.63 -22.63
N GLY A 108 -15.99 -11.25 -23.29
CA GLY A 108 -17.39 -10.80 -23.27
C GLY A 108 -17.98 -10.80 -21.86
N ALA A 109 -17.66 -11.81 -21.04
CA ALA A 109 -18.09 -11.86 -19.64
C ALA A 109 -17.46 -10.75 -18.78
N VAL A 110 -16.16 -10.47 -18.96
CA VAL A 110 -15.49 -9.35 -18.28
C VAL A 110 -16.08 -8.01 -18.73
N ALA A 111 -16.29 -7.83 -20.04
CA ALA A 111 -16.87 -6.62 -20.60
C ALA A 111 -18.29 -6.35 -20.07
N ALA A 112 -19.10 -7.41 -19.95
CA ALA A 112 -20.44 -7.33 -19.38
C ALA A 112 -20.38 -6.90 -17.89
N GLU A 113 -19.45 -7.44 -17.12
CA GLU A 113 -19.27 -7.05 -15.73
C GLU A 113 -18.78 -5.60 -15.60
N VAL A 114 -17.81 -5.19 -16.40
CA VAL A 114 -17.32 -3.80 -16.45
C VAL A 114 -18.49 -2.85 -16.78
N SER A 115 -19.29 -3.16 -17.77
CA SER A 115 -20.47 -2.36 -18.11
C SER A 115 -21.46 -2.29 -16.95
N ARG A 116 -21.73 -3.43 -16.30
CA ARG A 116 -22.62 -3.49 -15.14
C ARG A 116 -22.17 -2.58 -14.00
N VAL A 117 -20.87 -2.63 -13.63
CA VAL A 117 -20.36 -1.82 -12.52
C VAL A 117 -20.37 -0.33 -12.86
N ILE A 118 -20.11 0.03 -14.12
CA ILE A 118 -20.23 1.41 -14.62
C ILE A 118 -21.68 1.89 -14.47
N ASP A 119 -22.64 1.14 -14.97
CA ASP A 119 -24.07 1.48 -14.92
C ASP A 119 -24.59 1.58 -13.48
N ALA A 120 -24.07 0.75 -12.59
CA ALA A 120 -24.39 0.76 -11.17
C ALA A 120 -23.67 1.85 -10.38
N GLY A 121 -22.65 2.50 -10.94
CA GLY A 121 -21.79 3.47 -10.24
C GLY A 121 -20.94 2.85 -9.14
N GLU A 122 -20.67 1.55 -9.22
CA GLU A 122 -19.86 0.81 -8.24
C GLU A 122 -18.36 1.09 -8.43
N TRP A 123 -17.59 0.91 -7.36
CA TRP A 123 -16.14 0.92 -7.42
C TRP A 123 -15.60 -0.41 -7.93
N VAL A 124 -14.57 -0.35 -8.76
CA VAL A 124 -13.78 -1.50 -9.21
C VAL A 124 -12.36 -1.35 -8.67
N ALA A 125 -11.88 -2.35 -7.95
CA ALA A 125 -10.46 -2.40 -7.64
C ALA A 125 -9.71 -2.97 -8.84
N ALA A 126 -8.62 -2.32 -9.23
CA ALA A 126 -7.82 -2.70 -10.39
C ALA A 126 -6.33 -2.68 -10.06
N VAL A 127 -5.60 -3.73 -10.49
CA VAL A 127 -4.15 -3.84 -10.36
C VAL A 127 -3.61 -4.48 -11.64
N VAL A 128 -2.53 -3.92 -12.19
CA VAL A 128 -1.77 -4.55 -13.28
C VAL A 128 -0.55 -5.24 -12.67
N ASP A 129 -0.36 -6.49 -13.03
CA ASP A 129 0.77 -7.30 -12.64
C ASP A 129 1.55 -7.73 -13.91
N ASP A 130 2.85 -7.46 -13.91
CA ASP A 130 3.78 -7.91 -14.93
C ASP A 130 4.44 -9.19 -14.43
N ASP A 131 3.97 -10.35 -14.92
CA ASP A 131 4.55 -11.64 -14.56
C ASP A 131 5.92 -11.79 -15.25
N LYS A 132 6.95 -11.37 -14.55
CA LYS A 132 8.34 -11.52 -14.96
C LYS A 132 8.83 -12.87 -14.45
N GLU A 133 8.76 -13.93 -15.26
CA GLU A 133 9.55 -15.12 -14.98
C GLU A 133 11.03 -14.71 -14.86
N GLU A 134 11.64 -14.97 -13.69
CA GLU A 134 13.06 -14.69 -13.45
C GLU A 134 13.91 -15.38 -14.53
N GLY A 135 14.47 -14.59 -15.47
CA GLY A 135 15.33 -15.06 -16.54
C GLY A 135 14.70 -15.21 -17.92
N ALA A 136 13.42 -14.93 -18.09
CA ALA A 136 12.80 -14.88 -19.43
C ALA A 136 13.16 -13.58 -20.15
N LEU A 137 13.85 -13.70 -21.29
CA LEU A 137 14.15 -12.57 -22.18
C LEU A 137 12.95 -12.18 -23.08
N PHE A 138 11.95 -13.06 -23.17
CA PHE A 138 10.76 -12.92 -24.02
C PHE A 138 9.56 -13.61 -23.36
N GLY A 139 8.35 -13.17 -23.65
CA GLY A 139 7.11 -13.82 -23.17
C GLY A 139 6.59 -13.20 -21.87
N LEU A 140 6.56 -11.87 -21.78
CA LEU A 140 5.92 -11.17 -20.69
C LEU A 140 4.40 -11.36 -20.82
N THR A 141 3.80 -12.02 -19.87
CA THR A 141 2.34 -12.02 -19.71
C THR A 141 1.97 -10.93 -18.72
N ARG A 142 1.16 -9.99 -19.17
CA ARG A 142 0.63 -8.94 -18.33
C ARG A 142 -0.79 -9.31 -17.91
N THR A 143 -1.10 -9.12 -16.67
CA THR A 143 -2.42 -9.47 -16.13
C THR A 143 -3.04 -8.24 -15.47
N LEU A 144 -4.20 -7.84 -15.97
CA LEU A 144 -5.06 -6.89 -15.25
C LEU A 144 -6.01 -7.67 -14.33
N TRP A 145 -5.85 -7.45 -13.06
CA TRP A 145 -6.76 -7.96 -12.04
C TRP A 145 -7.86 -6.93 -11.77
N LEU A 146 -9.10 -7.39 -11.78
CA LEU A 146 -10.26 -6.59 -11.41
C LEU A 146 -11.01 -7.29 -10.30
N ALA A 147 -11.34 -6.55 -9.24
CA ALA A 147 -12.25 -7.01 -8.19
C ALA A 147 -13.51 -6.16 -8.18
N THR A 148 -14.65 -6.83 -8.21
CA THR A 148 -15.98 -6.22 -8.18
C THR A 148 -16.82 -6.84 -7.06
N SER A 149 -18.02 -6.34 -6.84
CA SER A 149 -18.97 -6.94 -5.89
C SER A 149 -19.39 -8.38 -6.25
N LYS A 150 -19.12 -8.83 -7.49
CA LYS A 150 -19.48 -10.17 -7.97
C LYS A 150 -18.32 -11.16 -8.01
N GLY A 151 -17.07 -10.72 -7.90
CA GLY A 151 -15.93 -11.62 -7.91
C GLY A 151 -14.65 -11.01 -8.46
N LEU A 152 -13.71 -11.89 -8.76
CA LEU A 152 -12.40 -11.57 -9.29
C LEU A 152 -12.31 -11.94 -10.77
N PHE A 153 -11.69 -11.06 -11.54
CA PHE A 153 -11.47 -11.23 -12.97
C PHE A 153 -9.99 -10.98 -13.27
N ALA A 154 -9.39 -11.80 -14.11
CA ALA A 154 -8.02 -11.65 -14.57
C ALA A 154 -8.02 -11.60 -16.10
N LEU A 155 -7.57 -10.48 -16.66
CA LEU A 155 -7.35 -10.33 -18.10
C LEU A 155 -5.89 -10.53 -18.40
N GLU A 156 -5.60 -11.54 -19.20
CA GLU A 156 -4.23 -11.93 -19.57
C GLU A 156 -3.91 -11.44 -20.99
N GLU A 157 -2.85 -10.66 -21.10
CA GLU A 157 -2.32 -10.13 -22.35
C GLU A 157 -0.91 -10.63 -22.56
N GLY A 158 -0.67 -11.40 -23.63
CA GLY A 158 0.64 -11.90 -24.01
C GLY A 158 1.17 -11.19 -25.27
N ASP A 159 2.44 -11.46 -25.60
CA ASP A 159 3.17 -10.83 -26.72
C ASP A 159 2.55 -11.05 -28.12
N SER A 160 1.60 -11.96 -28.27
CA SER A 160 1.06 -12.30 -29.59
C SER A 160 -0.41 -12.77 -29.52
N GLY A 161 -1.26 -11.96 -30.08
CA GLY A 161 -2.66 -12.34 -30.36
C GLY A 161 -3.51 -11.11 -30.65
N ALA A 162 -4.24 -11.13 -31.79
CA ALA A 162 -5.28 -10.12 -31.99
C ALA A 162 -6.35 -10.32 -30.91
N ALA A 163 -6.72 -9.25 -30.21
CA ALA A 163 -7.82 -9.29 -29.27
C ALA A 163 -9.13 -9.62 -29.99
N ALA A 164 -9.98 -10.45 -29.37
CA ALA A 164 -11.31 -10.67 -29.87
C ALA A 164 -12.14 -9.37 -29.80
N GLU A 165 -12.97 -9.15 -30.80
CA GLU A 165 -13.86 -7.98 -30.81
C GLU A 165 -14.96 -8.13 -29.75
N VAL A 166 -15.14 -7.09 -28.94
CA VAL A 166 -16.23 -7.01 -27.95
C VAL A 166 -16.92 -5.66 -28.09
N GLU A 167 -18.24 -5.68 -28.23
CA GLU A 167 -19.05 -4.48 -28.40
C GLU A 167 -18.85 -3.49 -27.24
N GLY A 168 -18.60 -2.22 -27.57
CA GLY A 168 -18.40 -1.17 -26.59
C GLY A 168 -16.98 -1.07 -26.03
N PHE A 169 -16.02 -1.88 -26.51
CA PHE A 169 -14.61 -1.82 -26.12
C PHE A 169 -13.70 -1.63 -27.32
N ASN A 170 -12.68 -0.80 -27.16
CA ASN A 170 -11.64 -0.60 -28.17
C ASN A 170 -10.35 -1.28 -27.70
N PHE A 171 -9.99 -2.39 -28.33
CA PHE A 171 -8.79 -3.16 -28.01
C PHE A 171 -7.65 -2.95 -29.02
N ALA A 172 -7.69 -1.84 -29.78
CA ALA A 172 -6.62 -1.52 -30.75
C ALA A 172 -5.22 -1.45 -30.09
N HIS A 173 -5.16 -1.19 -28.80
CA HIS A 173 -3.93 -1.05 -28.01
C HIS A 173 -3.81 -2.11 -26.91
N GLY A 174 -4.52 -3.21 -27.05
CA GLY A 174 -4.56 -4.30 -26.10
C GLY A 174 -5.83 -4.34 -25.27
N VAL A 175 -6.08 -5.49 -24.68
CA VAL A 175 -7.30 -5.72 -23.89
C VAL A 175 -7.24 -4.98 -22.54
N ILE A 176 -6.05 -4.90 -21.93
CA ILE A 176 -5.82 -4.20 -20.67
C ILE A 176 -6.10 -2.71 -20.87
N ALA A 177 -5.44 -2.08 -21.85
CA ALA A 177 -5.62 -0.65 -22.13
C ALA A 177 -7.08 -0.32 -22.49
N GLY A 178 -7.74 -1.16 -23.28
CA GLY A 178 -9.13 -0.94 -23.68
C GLY A 178 -10.12 -1.02 -22.52
N VAL A 179 -9.95 -1.95 -21.59
CA VAL A 179 -10.78 -2.06 -20.39
C VAL A 179 -10.52 -0.90 -19.44
N LEU A 180 -9.26 -0.57 -19.18
CA LEU A 180 -8.89 0.54 -18.33
C LEU A 180 -9.39 1.88 -18.88
N ALA A 181 -9.24 2.14 -20.19
CA ALA A 181 -9.73 3.36 -20.81
C ALA A 181 -11.23 3.56 -20.53
N ARG A 182 -12.04 2.53 -20.72
CA ARG A 182 -13.48 2.61 -20.43
C ARG A 182 -13.78 2.82 -18.96
N LEU A 183 -13.09 2.11 -18.06
CA LEU A 183 -13.25 2.29 -16.62
C LEU A 183 -12.90 3.71 -16.17
N PHE A 184 -11.82 4.29 -16.68
CA PHE A 184 -11.41 5.66 -16.33
C PHE A 184 -12.33 6.73 -16.91
N MET A 185 -12.92 6.50 -18.08
CA MET A 185 -13.83 7.46 -18.69
C MET A 185 -15.22 7.44 -18.03
N GLU A 186 -15.74 6.29 -17.68
CA GLU A 186 -17.16 6.12 -17.32
C GLU A 186 -17.34 5.55 -15.91
N GLY A 187 -16.38 4.77 -15.39
CA GLY A 187 -16.44 4.04 -14.13
C GLY A 187 -15.82 4.75 -12.93
N ARG A 188 -15.64 3.98 -11.86
CA ARG A 188 -14.92 4.37 -10.64
C ARG A 188 -13.86 3.33 -10.33
N VAL A 189 -12.60 3.74 -10.22
CA VAL A 189 -11.45 2.85 -10.08
C VAL A 189 -10.71 3.11 -8.78
N ALA A 190 -10.45 2.06 -8.01
CA ALA A 190 -9.56 2.06 -6.86
C ALA A 190 -8.32 1.22 -7.16
N SER A 191 -7.13 1.66 -6.75
CA SER A 191 -5.89 0.93 -6.94
C SER A 191 -4.87 1.28 -5.86
N PRO A 192 -3.99 0.37 -5.46
CA PRO A 192 -2.83 0.71 -4.64
C PRO A 192 -1.73 1.43 -5.44
N ASP A 193 -1.74 1.33 -6.76
CA ASP A 193 -0.83 2.07 -7.66
C ASP A 193 -1.61 2.64 -8.85
N MET A 194 -2.28 3.76 -8.60
CA MET A 194 -3.05 4.47 -9.63
C MET A 194 -2.15 4.97 -10.75
N LYS A 195 -0.90 5.31 -10.43
CA LYS A 195 0.08 5.78 -11.42
C LYS A 195 0.42 4.68 -12.42
N ALA A 196 0.64 3.44 -11.97
CA ALA A 196 0.88 2.32 -12.87
C ALA A 196 -0.30 2.11 -13.83
N LEU A 197 -1.55 2.14 -13.34
CA LEU A 197 -2.72 2.02 -14.20
C LEU A 197 -2.84 3.13 -15.24
N LEU A 198 -2.52 4.38 -14.87
CA LEU A 198 -2.55 5.51 -15.80
C LEU A 198 -1.45 5.41 -16.87
N HIS A 199 -0.31 4.80 -16.54
CA HIS A 199 0.75 4.56 -17.54
C HIS A 199 0.32 3.58 -18.63
N GLU A 200 -0.61 2.66 -18.35
CA GLU A 200 -1.19 1.76 -19.36
C GLU A 200 -1.93 2.52 -20.47
N LEU A 201 -2.44 3.70 -20.17
CA LEU A 201 -3.20 4.55 -21.08
C LEU A 201 -2.31 5.55 -21.84
N SER A 202 -1.06 5.68 -21.45
CA SER A 202 -0.08 6.60 -22.06
C SER A 202 1.16 5.85 -22.52
N PRO A 203 1.13 5.12 -23.63
CA PRO A 203 2.31 4.46 -24.15
C PRO A 203 3.42 5.48 -24.46
N ILE A 204 4.66 5.12 -24.11
CA ILE A 204 5.86 5.98 -24.16
C ILE A 204 6.20 6.41 -25.61
N ASP A 205 5.68 5.72 -26.61
CA ASP A 205 5.89 6.02 -28.03
C ASP A 205 4.63 6.64 -28.64
N SER A 206 4.42 7.90 -28.33
CA SER A 206 3.17 8.62 -28.57
C SER A 206 3.06 9.32 -29.94
N SER A 207 3.75 8.85 -30.98
CA SER A 207 3.64 9.55 -32.28
C SER A 207 2.29 9.36 -32.97
N GLU A 208 1.42 8.40 -32.54
CA GLU A 208 0.14 8.13 -33.21
C GLU A 208 -1.03 7.75 -32.27
N LEU A 209 -0.89 7.81 -30.92
CA LEU A 209 -1.88 7.24 -30.00
C LEU A 209 -2.31 8.16 -28.88
N GLU A 210 -3.33 8.95 -29.14
CA GLU A 210 -4.13 9.57 -28.08
C GLU A 210 -5.22 8.59 -27.62
N LEU A 211 -4.88 7.60 -26.75
CA LEU A 211 -5.90 6.77 -26.13
C LEU A 211 -6.73 7.56 -25.12
N MET A 212 -6.04 8.33 -24.29
CA MET A 212 -6.65 9.24 -23.33
C MET A 212 -5.58 10.20 -22.78
N ASP A 213 -5.92 11.45 -22.59
CA ASP A 213 -5.11 12.36 -21.78
C ASP A 213 -5.29 11.98 -20.30
N PRO A 214 -4.25 11.51 -19.58
CA PRO A 214 -4.38 11.18 -18.17
C PRO A 214 -4.86 12.35 -17.30
N LEU A 215 -4.65 13.59 -17.78
CA LEU A 215 -5.13 14.80 -17.10
C LEU A 215 -6.64 15.03 -17.29
N ALA A 216 -7.27 14.34 -18.24
CA ALA A 216 -8.70 14.39 -18.48
C ALA A 216 -9.51 13.42 -17.57
N VAL A 217 -8.84 12.61 -16.75
CA VAL A 217 -9.51 11.71 -15.81
C VAL A 217 -10.19 12.52 -14.72
N ASP A 218 -11.46 12.23 -14.48
CA ASP A 218 -12.20 12.82 -13.38
C ASP A 218 -11.67 12.31 -12.03
N SER A 219 -10.99 13.18 -11.30
CA SER A 219 -10.40 12.86 -9.99
C SER A 219 -11.40 12.36 -8.94
N THR A 220 -12.70 12.58 -9.13
CA THR A 220 -13.74 12.05 -8.23
C THR A 220 -14.07 10.59 -8.48
N ARG A 221 -13.54 10.02 -9.55
CA ARG A 221 -13.76 8.63 -9.99
C ARG A 221 -12.55 7.73 -9.78
N ILE A 222 -11.46 8.28 -9.27
CA ILE A 222 -10.23 7.52 -8.97
C ILE A 222 -9.91 7.58 -7.48
N PHE A 223 -9.41 6.47 -6.94
CA PHE A 223 -9.04 6.37 -5.54
C PHE A 223 -7.76 5.56 -5.38
N ASP A 224 -6.67 6.23 -5.00
CA ASP A 224 -5.41 5.56 -4.67
C ASP A 224 -5.42 5.17 -3.19
N THR A 225 -5.39 3.86 -2.90
CA THR A 225 -5.50 3.35 -1.54
C THR A 225 -4.23 3.58 -0.73
N VAL A 226 -3.05 3.58 -1.37
CA VAL A 226 -1.77 3.87 -0.72
C VAL A 226 -1.67 5.35 -0.35
N VAL A 227 -2.03 6.24 -1.26
CA VAL A 227 -2.06 7.69 -0.98
C VAL A 227 -3.06 8.00 0.13
N ALA A 228 -4.23 7.38 0.11
CA ALA A 228 -5.23 7.57 1.15
C ALA A 228 -4.72 7.09 2.53
N ALA A 229 -4.09 5.93 2.59
CA ALA A 229 -3.49 5.40 3.82
C ALA A 229 -2.36 6.29 4.33
N TYR A 230 -1.50 6.80 3.45
CA TYR A 230 -0.45 7.77 3.81
C TYR A 230 -1.02 9.05 4.41
N LEU A 231 -2.14 9.55 3.91
CA LEU A 231 -2.78 10.74 4.46
C LEU A 231 -3.39 10.49 5.86
N LEU A 232 -3.76 9.25 6.16
CA LEU A 232 -4.30 8.85 7.47
C LEU A 232 -3.19 8.57 8.49
N ASP A 233 -2.05 8.03 8.04
CA ASP A 233 -0.89 7.67 8.88
C ASP A 233 0.42 8.05 8.17
N SER A 234 0.77 9.33 8.20
CA SER A 234 1.94 9.88 7.51
C SER A 234 3.28 9.49 8.15
N ASP A 235 3.27 8.93 9.35
CA ASP A 235 4.48 8.54 10.07
C ASP A 235 5.03 7.18 9.59
N ARG A 236 4.24 6.46 8.81
CA ARG A 236 4.62 5.17 8.23
C ARG A 236 5.31 5.35 6.88
N SER A 237 6.30 4.52 6.61
CA SER A 237 7.09 4.56 5.36
C SER A 237 6.66 3.53 4.31
N GLU A 238 5.92 2.50 4.70
CA GLU A 238 5.52 1.40 3.81
C GLU A 238 4.03 1.07 3.99
N PHE A 239 3.34 0.95 2.86
CA PHE A 239 1.90 0.66 2.77
C PHE A 239 1.69 -0.46 1.75
N ASP A 240 2.09 -1.69 2.11
CA ASP A 240 1.81 -2.86 1.28
C ASP A 240 0.32 -3.30 1.41
N GLU A 241 -0.11 -4.14 0.49
CA GLU A 241 -1.50 -4.58 0.41
C GLU A 241 -1.92 -5.38 1.63
N VAL A 242 -1.00 -6.14 2.24
CA VAL A 242 -1.25 -6.92 3.45
C VAL A 242 -1.54 -5.98 4.62
N TYR A 243 -0.71 -4.96 4.79
CA TYR A 243 -0.94 -3.94 5.82
C TYR A 243 -2.26 -3.22 5.63
N LEU A 244 -2.57 -2.81 4.38
CA LEU A 244 -3.82 -2.11 4.08
C LEU A 244 -5.03 -2.99 4.41
N ALA A 245 -4.99 -4.27 4.04
CA ALA A 245 -6.05 -5.21 4.33
C ALA A 245 -6.22 -5.42 5.84
N ASP A 246 -5.14 -5.69 6.56
CA ASP A 246 -5.16 -5.93 8.01
C ASP A 246 -5.63 -4.72 8.81
N THR A 247 -5.30 -3.51 8.35
CA THR A 247 -5.62 -2.27 9.07
C THR A 247 -7.02 -1.77 8.81
N TYR A 248 -7.52 -1.88 7.57
CA TYR A 248 -8.75 -1.20 7.14
C TYR A 248 -9.90 -2.14 6.77
N LEU A 249 -9.69 -3.47 6.66
CA LEU A 249 -10.71 -4.44 6.27
C LEU A 249 -11.13 -5.38 7.42
N GLN A 250 -10.87 -5.02 8.67
CA GLN A 250 -11.27 -5.81 9.86
C GLN A 250 -12.77 -5.98 9.97
#